data_18662c686e0e33f8e16e1a2749448469
#
_entry.id   18662c686e0e33f8e16e1a2749448469
#
_cell.length_a   1.000
_cell.length_b   1.000
_cell.length_c   1.000
_cell.angle_alpha   90.00
_cell.angle_beta   90.00
_cell.angle_gamma   90.00
#
_symmetry.space_group_name_H-M   'P 1'
#
loop_
_entity.id
_entity.type
_entity.pdbx_description
1 polymer ?
#
loop_
_entity_poly.entity_id
_entity_poly.type
_entity_poly.pdbx_seq_one_letter_code
_entity_poly.pdbx_strand_id
1 'polypeptide(L)'
;MTDGPCQTCGTYRNPALTVDAVAVRGEGAEREVLLIQRGQEPWKGSWAFPGGFVDEGEDPEIAVLRELMEECNLDGKVRDIISVRGKPERDPRGHVVTIFYSVESDGVPIAGDDAAHAEWIVLDDVKLDKMGADHSEIIRLLQNS
;
A
#
# COMPACT_ATOMS: atom_id res chain seq x y z
N MET A 1 -12.26 -0.43 -26.70
CA MET A 1 -11.58 0.42 -25.70
C MET A 1 -12.14 1.83 -25.81
N THR A 2 -12.42 2.44 -24.68
CA THR A 2 -12.98 3.78 -24.65
C THR A 2 -11.87 4.81 -24.46
N ASP A 3 -11.66 5.64 -25.45
CA ASP A 3 -10.68 6.71 -25.37
C ASP A 3 -11.42 8.03 -25.16
N GLY A 4 -10.89 8.85 -24.27
CA GLY A 4 -11.46 10.15 -23.99
C GLY A 4 -12.59 10.15 -22.99
N PRO A 5 -13.20 11.29 -22.75
CA PRO A 5 -14.24 11.44 -21.74
C PRO A 5 -15.56 10.78 -22.12
N CYS A 6 -16.36 10.48 -21.11
CA CYS A 6 -17.71 9.97 -21.31
C CYS A 6 -18.53 10.98 -22.11
N GLN A 7 -19.21 10.53 -23.17
CA GLN A 7 -19.97 11.41 -24.04
C GLN A 7 -21.23 11.97 -23.38
N THR A 8 -21.70 11.37 -22.31
CA THR A 8 -22.92 11.82 -21.60
C THR A 8 -22.59 12.86 -20.54
N CYS A 9 -21.57 12.62 -19.70
CA CYS A 9 -21.26 13.52 -18.58
C CYS A 9 -19.94 14.28 -18.73
N GLY A 10 -19.16 13.97 -19.77
CA GLY A 10 -17.88 14.65 -20.03
C GLY A 10 -16.72 14.20 -19.15
N THR A 11 -16.92 13.23 -18.25
CA THR A 11 -15.86 12.75 -17.37
C THR A 11 -15.21 11.48 -17.93
N TYR A 12 -13.95 11.24 -17.53
CA TYR A 12 -13.25 10.01 -17.88
C TYR A 12 -13.66 8.88 -16.95
N ARG A 13 -13.72 7.67 -17.47
CA ARG A 13 -13.95 6.44 -16.69
C ARG A 13 -12.60 5.83 -16.36
N ASN A 14 -11.94 6.41 -15.39
CA ASN A 14 -10.60 5.97 -14.99
C ASN A 14 -10.66 4.96 -13.87
N PRO A 15 -9.68 4.03 -13.80
CA PRO A 15 -9.54 3.21 -12.60
C PRO A 15 -9.21 4.10 -11.40
N ALA A 16 -9.56 3.62 -10.22
CA ALA A 16 -9.12 4.28 -8.99
C ALA A 16 -7.62 4.10 -8.82
N LEU A 17 -6.97 5.07 -8.18
CA LEU A 17 -5.55 5.02 -7.91
C LEU A 17 -5.32 4.92 -6.41
N THR A 18 -4.52 3.91 -6.01
CA THR A 18 -4.08 3.75 -4.63
C THR A 18 -2.56 3.77 -4.54
N VAL A 19 -2.06 4.04 -3.36
CA VAL A 19 -0.63 4.03 -3.07
C VAL A 19 -0.39 3.23 -1.81
N ASP A 20 0.72 2.50 -1.76
CA ASP A 20 1.14 1.73 -0.60
C ASP A 20 2.57 2.07 -0.25
N ALA A 21 2.83 2.24 1.05
CA ALA A 21 4.14 2.53 1.59
C ALA A 21 4.84 1.22 1.94
N VAL A 22 5.94 0.93 1.26
CA VAL A 22 6.76 -0.24 1.55
C VAL A 22 8.00 0.27 2.30
N ALA A 23 7.94 0.22 3.62
CA ALA A 23 9.02 0.68 4.49
C ALA A 23 9.77 -0.54 5.03
N VAL A 24 11.04 -0.64 4.69
CA VAL A 24 11.93 -1.70 5.17
C VAL A 24 13.08 -1.04 5.90
N ARG A 25 13.40 -1.53 7.09
CA ARG A 25 14.54 -1.04 7.88
C ARG A 25 15.43 -2.19 8.32
N GLY A 26 16.69 -1.89 8.66
CA GLY A 26 17.65 -2.91 9.07
C GLY A 26 18.37 -3.54 7.88
N GLU A 27 19.18 -4.53 8.16
CA GLU A 27 20.04 -5.18 7.15
C GLU A 27 19.98 -6.70 7.27
N GLY A 28 20.16 -7.37 6.13
CA GLY A 28 20.27 -8.82 6.06
C GLY A 28 19.02 -9.52 6.60
N ALA A 29 19.25 -10.58 7.38
CA ALA A 29 18.16 -11.39 7.93
C ALA A 29 17.37 -10.67 9.04
N GLU A 30 17.89 -9.53 9.53
CA GLU A 30 17.24 -8.75 10.56
C GLU A 30 16.33 -7.65 9.99
N ARG A 31 16.21 -7.55 8.68
CA ARG A 31 15.35 -6.54 8.05
C ARG A 31 13.92 -6.69 8.54
N GLU A 32 13.29 -5.55 8.79
CA GLU A 32 11.90 -5.49 9.19
C GLU A 32 11.09 -4.67 8.18
N VAL A 33 9.86 -5.08 7.97
CA VAL A 33 8.92 -4.36 7.11
C VAL A 33 7.74 -3.88 7.93
N LEU A 34 7.28 -2.66 7.64
CA LEU A 34 6.13 -2.08 8.34
C LEU A 34 4.84 -2.59 7.71
N LEU A 35 4.00 -3.22 8.51
CA LEU A 35 2.71 -3.73 8.06
C LEU A 35 1.60 -3.29 9.01
N ILE A 36 0.40 -3.18 8.47
CA ILE A 36 -0.82 -2.98 9.24
C ILE A 36 -1.69 -4.23 9.13
N GLN A 37 -2.52 -4.45 10.13
CA GLN A 37 -3.60 -5.43 10.03
C GLN A 37 -4.87 -4.69 9.69
N ARG A 38 -5.55 -5.11 8.64
CA ARG A 38 -6.77 -4.44 8.19
C ARG A 38 -7.89 -4.63 9.20
N GLY A 39 -8.53 -3.53 9.57
CA GLY A 39 -9.68 -3.54 10.48
C GLY A 39 -11.00 -3.62 9.75
N GLN A 40 -11.03 -3.52 8.42
CA GLN A 40 -12.24 -3.47 7.60
C GLN A 40 -12.11 -4.30 6.34
N GLU A 41 -13.27 -4.66 5.76
CA GLU A 41 -13.30 -5.31 4.45
C GLU A 41 -12.90 -4.34 3.33
N PRO A 42 -12.33 -4.80 2.20
CA PRO A 42 -11.98 -6.19 1.91
C PRO A 42 -10.75 -6.66 2.69
N TRP A 43 -10.60 -7.97 2.82
CA TRP A 43 -9.47 -8.64 3.48
C TRP A 43 -9.30 -8.27 4.98
N LYS A 44 -10.42 -8.05 5.67
CA LYS A 44 -10.40 -7.77 7.11
C LYS A 44 -9.61 -8.84 7.86
N GLY A 45 -8.69 -8.40 8.73
CA GLY A 45 -7.82 -9.29 9.50
C GLY A 45 -6.52 -9.66 8.80
N SER A 46 -6.41 -9.40 7.49
CA SER A 46 -5.18 -9.64 6.74
C SER A 46 -4.17 -8.53 6.97
N TRP A 47 -2.91 -8.86 6.80
CA TRP A 47 -1.83 -7.88 6.85
C TRP A 47 -1.62 -7.23 5.50
N ALA A 48 -1.22 -5.97 5.50
CA ALA A 48 -1.03 -5.19 4.29
C ALA A 48 -0.02 -4.07 4.55
N PHE A 49 0.48 -3.47 3.47
CA PHE A 49 1.26 -2.24 3.59
C PHE A 49 0.32 -1.08 3.95
N PRO A 50 0.79 -0.09 4.71
CA PRO A 50 0.01 1.13 4.91
C PRO A 50 -0.24 1.80 3.57
N GLY A 51 -1.46 2.24 3.32
CA GLY A 51 -1.80 2.88 2.07
C GLY A 51 -3.28 3.16 1.94
N GLY A 52 -3.66 3.73 0.81
CA GLY A 52 -5.03 4.07 0.53
C GLY A 52 -5.20 4.81 -0.78
N PHE A 53 -6.38 5.35 -0.99
CA PHE A 53 -6.71 6.04 -2.24
C PHE A 53 -6.05 7.41 -2.31
N VAL A 54 -5.59 7.73 -3.52
CA VAL A 54 -5.12 9.08 -3.85
C VAL A 54 -6.35 9.95 -4.12
N ASP A 55 -6.40 11.12 -3.50
CA ASP A 55 -7.49 12.05 -3.73
C ASP A 55 -7.29 12.80 -5.04
N GLU A 56 -8.39 13.23 -5.66
CA GLU A 56 -8.31 14.06 -6.84
C GLU A 56 -7.50 15.33 -6.52
N GLY A 57 -6.53 15.65 -7.38
CA GLY A 57 -5.67 16.80 -7.18
C GLY A 57 -4.51 16.58 -6.22
N GLU A 58 -4.37 15.39 -5.68
CA GLU A 58 -3.29 15.06 -4.75
C GLU A 58 -2.16 14.33 -5.49
N ASP A 59 -0.92 14.75 -5.21
CA ASP A 59 0.26 14.04 -5.70
C ASP A 59 0.35 12.68 -5.03
N PRO A 60 0.53 11.57 -5.79
CA PRO A 60 0.65 10.24 -5.20
C PRO A 60 1.77 10.11 -4.15
N GLU A 61 2.88 10.82 -4.32
CA GLU A 61 3.96 10.80 -3.33
C GLU A 61 3.57 11.48 -2.03
N ILE A 62 2.72 12.50 -2.10
CA ILE A 62 2.15 13.14 -0.92
C ILE A 62 1.12 12.21 -0.28
N ALA A 63 0.29 11.56 -1.11
CA ALA A 63 -0.74 10.65 -0.63
C ALA A 63 -0.17 9.48 0.18
N VAL A 64 0.93 8.88 -0.28
CA VAL A 64 1.51 7.73 0.42
C VAL A 64 2.05 8.12 1.79
N LEU A 65 2.62 9.32 1.93
CA LEU A 65 3.11 9.80 3.21
C LEU A 65 1.95 10.20 4.13
N ARG A 66 0.87 10.74 3.58
CA ARG A 66 -0.35 11.04 4.32
C ARG A 66 -0.95 9.76 4.89
N GLU A 67 -1.07 8.72 4.07
CA GLU A 67 -1.60 7.42 4.52
C GLU A 67 -0.72 6.78 5.59
N LEU A 68 0.60 6.88 5.44
CA LEU A 68 1.53 6.38 6.45
C LEU A 68 1.29 7.07 7.80
N MET A 69 1.10 8.38 7.78
CA MET A 69 0.80 9.13 9.00
C MET A 69 -0.56 8.75 9.58
N GLU A 70 -1.59 8.63 8.74
CA GLU A 70 -2.94 8.30 9.19
C GLU A 70 -3.02 6.90 9.80
N GLU A 71 -2.34 5.93 9.21
CA GLU A 71 -2.47 4.53 9.63
C GLU A 71 -1.44 4.08 10.65
N CYS A 72 -0.26 4.70 10.66
CA CYS A 72 0.85 4.26 11.53
C CYS A 72 1.40 5.37 12.43
N ASN A 73 0.97 6.61 12.24
CA ASN A 73 1.49 7.77 12.97
C ASN A 73 3.00 7.93 12.82
N LEU A 74 3.51 7.66 11.62
CA LEU A 74 4.93 7.77 11.29
C LEU A 74 5.16 8.72 10.13
N ASP A 75 6.29 9.42 10.17
CA ASP A 75 6.81 10.18 9.04
C ASP A 75 7.58 9.26 8.11
N GLY A 76 7.78 9.70 6.88
CA GLY A 76 8.60 8.97 5.94
C GLY A 76 9.10 9.84 4.80
N LYS A 77 9.94 9.25 4.00
CA LYS A 77 10.50 9.86 2.80
C LYS A 77 10.39 8.89 1.65
N VAL A 78 9.75 9.33 0.57
CA VAL A 78 9.63 8.50 -0.64
C VAL A 78 11.00 8.34 -1.30
N ARG A 79 11.33 7.11 -1.67
CA ARG A 79 12.58 6.78 -2.38
C ARG A 79 12.30 6.45 -3.84
N ASP A 80 11.75 5.27 -4.08
CA ASP A 80 11.56 4.73 -5.42
C ASP A 80 10.18 4.11 -5.58
N ILE A 81 9.81 3.83 -6.82
CA ILE A 81 8.66 2.97 -7.11
C ILE A 81 9.17 1.53 -7.16
N ILE A 82 8.57 0.66 -6.36
CA ILE A 82 8.90 -0.77 -6.37
C ILE A 82 8.15 -1.48 -7.47
N SER A 83 6.85 -1.20 -7.59
CA SER A 83 5.98 -1.88 -8.56
C SER A 83 4.70 -1.09 -8.76
N VAL A 84 4.06 -1.33 -9.90
CA VAL A 84 2.71 -0.85 -10.18
C VAL A 84 1.88 -2.07 -10.53
N ARG A 85 0.75 -2.25 -9.86
CA ARG A 85 -0.16 -3.37 -10.10
C ARG A 85 -1.53 -2.84 -10.47
N GLY A 86 -2.02 -3.22 -11.65
CA GLY A 86 -3.25 -2.64 -12.16
C GLY A 86 -4.11 -3.58 -12.99
N LYS A 87 -4.04 -4.89 -12.76
CA LYS A 87 -4.96 -5.80 -13.46
C LYS A 87 -6.39 -5.52 -13.01
N PRO A 88 -7.34 -5.44 -13.95
CA PRO A 88 -8.72 -5.05 -13.60
C PRO A 88 -9.39 -5.91 -12.55
N GLU A 89 -9.06 -7.19 -12.45
CA GLU A 89 -9.70 -8.14 -11.53
C GLU A 89 -8.97 -8.33 -10.20
N ARG A 90 -7.86 -7.61 -9.96
CA ARG A 90 -7.06 -7.82 -8.75
C ARG A 90 -7.72 -7.34 -7.45
N ASP A 91 -8.70 -6.45 -7.55
CA ASP A 91 -9.38 -5.86 -6.39
C ASP A 91 -10.88 -6.09 -6.51
N PRO A 92 -11.55 -6.64 -5.48
CA PRO A 92 -12.99 -6.88 -5.54
C PRO A 92 -13.83 -5.61 -5.60
N ARG A 93 -13.29 -4.45 -5.23
CA ARG A 93 -14.01 -3.19 -5.28
C ARG A 93 -14.15 -2.62 -6.69
N GLY A 94 -13.37 -3.15 -7.65
CA GLY A 94 -13.38 -2.67 -9.03
C GLY A 94 -11.96 -2.56 -9.58
N HIS A 95 -11.79 -1.80 -10.67
CA HIS A 95 -10.48 -1.61 -11.27
C HIS A 95 -9.68 -0.59 -10.46
N VAL A 96 -8.66 -1.05 -9.79
CA VAL A 96 -7.76 -0.24 -8.95
C VAL A 96 -6.33 -0.43 -9.41
N VAL A 97 -5.62 0.67 -9.61
CA VAL A 97 -4.18 0.67 -9.91
C VAL A 97 -3.45 1.11 -8.65
N THR A 98 -2.52 0.29 -8.20
CA THR A 98 -1.72 0.58 -6.99
C THR A 98 -0.27 0.85 -7.35
N ILE A 99 0.28 1.95 -6.83
CA ILE A 99 1.71 2.23 -6.88
C ILE A 99 2.29 1.85 -5.53
N PHE A 100 3.27 0.94 -5.53
CA PHE A 100 4.01 0.55 -4.33
C PHE A 100 5.29 1.38 -4.28
N TYR A 101 5.37 2.29 -3.31
CA TYR A 101 6.55 3.13 -3.13
C TYR A 101 7.46 2.57 -2.04
N SER A 102 8.76 2.57 -2.31
CA SER A 102 9.75 2.38 -1.26
C SER A 102 9.80 3.66 -0.43
N VAL A 103 9.59 3.54 0.87
CA VAL A 103 9.54 4.67 1.78
C VAL A 103 10.53 4.43 2.92
N GLU A 104 11.37 5.43 3.17
CA GLU A 104 12.24 5.41 4.34
C GLU A 104 11.47 5.92 5.55
N SER A 105 11.40 5.11 6.59
CA SER A 105 10.73 5.47 7.83
C SER A 105 11.32 4.69 8.99
N ASP A 106 11.09 5.17 10.19
CA ASP A 106 11.50 4.52 11.42
C ASP A 106 10.59 4.98 12.56
N GLY A 107 10.73 4.36 13.71
CA GLY A 107 9.95 4.71 14.88
C GLY A 107 8.98 3.62 15.29
N VAL A 108 8.20 3.90 16.34
CA VAL A 108 7.22 2.98 16.88
C VAL A 108 5.86 3.30 16.27
N PRO A 109 5.27 2.41 15.46
CA PRO A 109 3.98 2.69 14.85
C PRO A 109 2.85 2.63 15.88
N ILE A 110 1.86 3.49 15.66
CA ILE A 110 0.62 3.50 16.44
C ILE A 110 -0.51 3.39 15.44
N ALA A 111 -1.27 2.30 15.51
CA ALA A 111 -2.38 2.07 14.59
C ALA A 111 -3.41 3.20 14.70
N GLY A 112 -3.81 3.73 13.55
CA GLY A 112 -4.82 4.78 13.47
C GLY A 112 -5.89 4.44 12.46
N ASP A 113 -6.95 5.23 12.45
CA ASP A 113 -8.06 5.13 11.51
C ASP A 113 -8.55 3.70 11.30
N ASP A 114 -8.36 3.14 10.10
CA ASP A 114 -8.93 1.85 9.72
C ASP A 114 -8.01 0.66 10.01
N ALA A 115 -6.85 0.88 10.61
CA ALA A 115 -5.92 -0.20 10.96
C ALA A 115 -6.26 -0.75 12.33
N ALA A 116 -6.39 -2.09 12.44
CA ALA A 116 -6.59 -2.74 13.73
C ALA A 116 -5.28 -2.84 14.49
N HIS A 117 -4.15 -2.89 13.79
CA HIS A 117 -2.82 -3.02 14.39
C HIS A 117 -1.76 -2.54 13.39
N ALA A 118 -0.62 -2.10 13.89
CA ALA A 118 0.53 -1.70 13.06
C ALA A 118 1.81 -2.11 13.77
N GLU A 119 2.73 -2.76 13.02
CA GLU A 119 4.01 -3.16 13.61
C GLU A 119 5.09 -3.39 12.55
N TRP A 120 6.34 -3.35 13.00
CA TRP A 120 7.48 -3.81 12.22
C TRP A 120 7.62 -5.31 12.40
N ILE A 121 7.66 -6.05 11.29
CA ILE A 121 7.76 -7.51 11.30
C ILE A 121 9.04 -7.89 10.56
N VAL A 122 9.80 -8.84 11.10
CA VAL A 122 11.00 -9.33 10.41
C VAL A 122 10.57 -9.83 9.03
N LEU A 123 11.21 -9.32 7.99
CA LEU A 123 10.79 -9.56 6.61
C LEU A 123 10.68 -11.04 6.27
N ASP A 124 11.66 -11.83 6.69
CA ASP A 124 11.67 -13.27 6.41
C ASP A 124 10.63 -14.05 7.22
N ASP A 125 10.06 -13.42 8.25
CA ASP A 125 9.02 -14.04 9.08
C ASP A 125 7.61 -13.70 8.64
N VAL A 126 7.46 -12.85 7.62
CA VAL A 126 6.13 -12.47 7.12
C VAL A 126 5.45 -13.70 6.51
N LYS A 127 4.25 -13.98 6.97
CA LYS A 127 3.46 -15.11 6.48
C LYS A 127 2.66 -14.66 5.25
N LEU A 128 3.07 -15.14 4.07
CA LEU A 128 2.50 -14.73 2.81
C LEU A 128 1.00 -15.02 2.72
N ASP A 129 0.54 -16.11 3.34
CA ASP A 129 -0.88 -16.48 3.35
C ASP A 129 -1.74 -15.57 4.24
N LYS A 130 -1.13 -14.72 5.04
CA LYS A 130 -1.82 -13.74 5.88
C LYS A 130 -1.85 -12.34 5.26
N MET A 131 -1.23 -12.17 4.11
CA MET A 131 -1.26 -10.88 3.40
C MET A 131 -2.52 -10.79 2.54
N GLY A 132 -3.14 -9.60 2.53
CA GLY A 132 -4.28 -9.33 1.68
C GLY A 132 -3.86 -8.97 0.26
N ALA A 133 -4.81 -9.04 -0.67
CA ALA A 133 -4.61 -8.69 -2.07
C ALA A 133 -3.36 -9.36 -2.66
N ASP A 134 -2.62 -8.64 -3.47
CA ASP A 134 -1.36 -9.12 -4.07
C ASP A 134 -0.12 -8.61 -3.33
N HIS A 135 -0.29 -8.16 -2.09
CA HIS A 135 0.81 -7.67 -1.26
C HIS A 135 1.86 -8.76 -0.98
N SER A 136 1.43 -10.03 -0.94
CA SER A 136 2.37 -11.15 -0.80
C SER A 136 3.40 -11.20 -1.92
N GLU A 137 3.04 -10.80 -3.13
CA GLU A 137 3.96 -10.76 -4.26
C GLU A 137 5.06 -9.72 -4.04
N ILE A 138 4.70 -8.58 -3.45
CA ILE A 138 5.67 -7.54 -3.12
C ILE A 138 6.61 -8.01 -2.00
N ILE A 139 6.08 -8.69 -0.99
CA ILE A 139 6.91 -9.27 0.08
C ILE A 139 7.94 -10.24 -0.53
N ARG A 140 7.52 -11.07 -1.48
CA ARG A 140 8.46 -12.00 -2.15
C ARG A 140 9.57 -11.26 -2.89
N LEU A 141 9.24 -10.15 -3.58
CA LEU A 141 10.25 -9.34 -4.25
C LEU A 141 11.28 -8.83 -3.24
N LEU A 142 10.83 -8.39 -2.07
CA LEU A 142 11.71 -7.88 -1.01
C LEU A 142 12.57 -8.99 -0.43
N GLN A 143 11.99 -10.16 -0.17
CA GLN A 143 12.70 -11.30 0.40
C GLN A 143 13.81 -11.81 -0.52
N ASN A 144 13.62 -11.66 -1.83
CA ASN A 144 14.55 -12.13 -2.84
C ASN A 144 15.59 -11.07 -3.28
N SER A 145 15.57 -9.91 -2.67
CA SER A 145 16.49 -8.83 -3.01
C SER A 145 17.71 -8.78 -2.10
#